data_b2d6ad67384b00cd18f348d024f16801
#
_entry.id   b2d6ad67384b00cd18f348d024f16801
#
_cell.length_a   1.000
_cell.length_b   1.000
_cell.length_c   1.000
_cell.angle_alpha   90.00
_cell.angle_beta   90.00
_cell.angle_gamma   90.00
#
_symmetry.space_group_name_H-M   'P 1'
#
loop_
_entity.id
_entity.type
_entity.pdbx_description
1 polymer ?
#
loop_
_entity_poly.entity_id
_entity_poly.type
_entity_poly.pdbx_seq_one_letter_code
_entity_poly.pdbx_strand_id
1 'polypeptide(L)'
;MNDPLVAHHNERGFRTATWRDRYGAPCSIQESSLATEKCIWLGRDGLLSEHRGGRMHLTQDMVRKLLPLLQAFVETGKIVYTETI
;
A
#
# COMPACT_ATOMS: atom_id res chain seq x y z
N MET A 1 -4.98 16.26 -11.79
CA MET A 1 -3.81 16.56 -10.95
C MET A 1 -3.70 15.56 -9.83
N ASN A 2 -2.55 14.98 -9.65
CA ASN A 2 -2.34 14.01 -8.59
C ASN A 2 -1.75 14.66 -7.37
N ASP A 3 -2.22 14.23 -6.20
CA ASP A 3 -1.58 14.64 -4.97
C ASP A 3 -0.22 13.99 -4.90
N PRO A 4 0.76 14.68 -4.36
CA PRO A 4 2.06 14.06 -4.20
C PRO A 4 2.01 12.99 -3.14
N LEU A 5 2.86 12.00 -3.33
CA LEU A 5 3.06 10.99 -2.30
C LEU A 5 4.05 11.57 -1.31
N VAL A 6 3.65 11.66 -0.06
CA VAL A 6 4.45 12.31 0.99
C VAL A 6 5.02 11.25 1.91
N ALA A 7 6.33 11.12 1.91
CA ALA A 7 7.03 10.14 2.73
C ALA A 7 7.51 10.78 4.03
N HIS A 8 7.33 10.07 5.13
CA HIS A 8 7.74 10.57 6.43
C HIS A 8 7.82 9.41 7.42
N HIS A 9 8.24 9.71 8.65
CA HIS A 9 8.16 8.75 9.74
C HIS A 9 6.98 9.13 10.60
N ASN A 10 6.25 8.13 11.08
CA ASN A 10 5.15 8.43 11.98
C ASN A 10 5.69 8.63 13.41
N GLU A 11 4.79 8.85 14.35
CA GLU A 11 5.17 9.14 15.73
C GLU A 11 6.01 8.05 16.37
N ARG A 12 5.83 6.83 15.92
CA ARG A 12 6.55 5.67 16.46
C ARG A 12 7.82 5.37 15.69
N GLY A 13 8.16 6.19 14.70
CA GLY A 13 9.38 6.01 13.94
C GLY A 13 9.27 5.07 12.75
N PHE A 14 8.09 4.56 12.43
CA PHE A 14 7.91 3.70 11.28
C PHE A 14 7.82 4.52 10.01
N ARG A 15 8.43 4.02 8.95
CA ARG A 15 8.37 4.70 7.66
C ARG A 15 6.98 4.57 7.07
N THR A 16 6.49 5.68 6.56
CA THR A 16 5.16 5.71 5.99
C THR A 16 5.14 6.70 4.84
N ALA A 17 4.19 6.52 3.94
CA ALA A 17 3.94 7.50 2.90
C ALA A 17 2.43 7.61 2.72
N THR A 18 1.98 8.82 2.44
CA THR A 18 0.56 9.08 2.33
C THR A 18 0.26 9.78 1.02
N TRP A 19 -0.95 9.57 0.55
CA TRP A 19 -1.44 10.23 -0.67
C TRP A 19 -2.97 10.16 -0.63
N ARG A 20 -3.59 10.77 -1.63
CA ARG A 20 -5.03 10.64 -1.80
C ARG A 20 -5.28 9.87 -3.07
N ASP A 21 -6.28 8.99 -3.03
CA ASP A 21 -6.61 8.22 -4.22
C ASP A 21 -7.38 9.09 -5.21
N ARG A 22 -7.83 8.47 -6.29
CA ARG A 22 -8.50 9.17 -7.36
C ARG A 22 -9.72 9.95 -6.88
N TYR A 23 -10.35 9.50 -5.82
CA TYR A 23 -11.57 10.11 -5.29
C TYR A 23 -11.29 10.98 -4.06
N GLY A 24 -10.04 11.22 -3.75
CA GLY A 24 -9.67 12.07 -2.64
C GLY A 24 -9.62 11.38 -1.30
N ALA A 25 -9.76 10.07 -1.26
CA ALA A 25 -9.71 9.34 0.00
C ALA A 25 -8.27 9.23 0.49
N PRO A 26 -8.04 9.44 1.78
CA PRO A 26 -6.68 9.31 2.31
C PRO A 26 -6.21 7.87 2.27
N CYS A 27 -4.98 7.68 1.81
CA CYS A 27 -4.36 6.37 1.68
C CYS A 27 -2.95 6.42 2.23
N SER A 28 -2.42 5.25 2.56
CA SER A 28 -1.06 5.17 3.06
C SER A 28 -0.43 3.83 2.79
N ILE A 29 0.89 3.84 2.82
CA ILE A 29 1.71 2.65 2.90
C ILE A 29 2.61 2.85 4.13
N GLN A 30 2.73 1.84 4.97
CA GLN A 30 3.42 2.00 6.24
C GLN A 30 4.06 0.69 6.68
N GLU A 31 5.28 0.79 7.21
CA GLU A 31 5.91 -0.37 7.82
C GLU A 31 5.08 -0.83 9.01
N SER A 32 4.93 -2.14 9.12
CA SER A 32 4.19 -2.73 10.22
C SER A 32 5.08 -2.90 11.45
N SER A 33 4.48 -2.77 12.61
CA SER A 33 5.18 -3.00 13.87
C SER A 33 5.24 -4.47 14.25
N LEU A 34 4.77 -5.36 13.39
CA LEU A 34 4.80 -6.79 13.69
C LEU A 34 6.24 -7.25 13.85
N ALA A 35 6.54 -7.86 15.00
CA ALA A 35 7.91 -8.20 15.35
C ALA A 35 8.40 -9.50 14.70
N THR A 36 7.48 -10.37 14.35
CA THR A 36 7.85 -11.71 13.89
C THR A 36 8.04 -11.82 12.39
N GLU A 37 7.62 -10.80 11.66
CA GLU A 37 7.64 -10.86 10.20
C GLU A 37 7.64 -9.45 9.64
N LYS A 38 8.32 -9.26 8.51
CA LYS A 38 8.33 -7.96 7.83
C LYS A 38 7.07 -7.83 7.01
N CYS A 39 6.25 -6.85 7.37
CA CYS A 39 4.97 -6.58 6.70
C CYS A 39 4.78 -5.10 6.48
N ILE A 40 3.85 -4.77 5.62
CA ILE A 40 3.42 -3.38 5.44
C ILE A 40 1.90 -3.31 5.51
N TRP A 41 1.42 -2.14 5.86
CA TRP A 41 0.02 -1.77 5.72
C TRP A 41 -0.11 -0.95 4.44
N LEU A 42 -1.09 -1.28 3.61
CA LEU A 42 -1.27 -0.57 2.33
C LEU A 42 -2.75 -0.45 2.03
N GLY A 43 -3.20 0.76 1.74
CA GLY A 43 -4.57 0.98 1.33
C GLY A 43 -5.14 2.26 1.89
N ARG A 44 -6.47 2.33 1.89
CA ARG A 44 -7.17 3.50 2.40
C ARG A 44 -7.12 3.51 3.91
N ASP A 45 -6.91 4.69 4.47
CA ASP A 45 -6.95 4.85 5.91
C ASP A 45 -8.38 4.73 6.38
N GLY A 46 -8.57 3.99 7.46
CA GLY A 46 -9.89 3.84 8.01
C GLY A 46 -10.28 5.05 8.80
N LEU A 47 -11.44 5.55 8.51
CA LEU A 47 -11.97 6.67 9.26
C LEU A 47 -12.88 6.19 10.36
N LEU A 48 -13.47 5.03 10.17
CA LEU A 48 -14.43 4.49 11.12
C LEU A 48 -13.93 3.12 11.53
N SER A 49 -13.93 2.90 12.82
CA SER A 49 -13.37 1.68 13.38
C SER A 49 -14.05 0.43 12.85
N GLU A 50 -15.32 0.52 12.54
CA GLU A 50 -16.04 -0.65 12.08
C GLU A 50 -15.58 -1.14 10.72
N HIS A 51 -14.86 -0.32 9.98
CA HIS A 51 -14.40 -0.71 8.65
C HIS A 51 -12.99 -1.25 8.66
N ARG A 52 -12.36 -1.27 9.77
CA ARG A 52 -11.00 -1.78 9.90
C ARG A 52 -10.03 -1.13 8.93
N GLY A 53 -10.37 0.06 8.51
CA GLY A 53 -9.46 0.89 7.79
C GLY A 53 -9.32 0.62 6.32
N GLY A 54 -9.67 -0.50 5.84
CA GLY A 54 -9.46 -0.78 4.43
C GLY A 54 -8.00 -0.91 4.04
N ARG A 55 -7.07 -0.92 4.99
CA ARG A 55 -5.67 -1.19 4.68
C ARG A 55 -5.41 -2.68 4.76
N MET A 56 -4.61 -3.15 3.81
CA MET A 56 -4.21 -4.55 3.76
C MET A 56 -2.91 -4.72 4.54
N HIS A 57 -2.78 -5.84 5.21
CA HIS A 57 -1.54 -6.18 5.91
C HIS A 57 -0.80 -7.20 5.05
N LEU A 58 0.28 -6.79 4.41
CA LEU A 58 0.94 -7.57 3.38
C LEU A 58 2.32 -8.00 3.81
N THR A 59 2.62 -9.28 3.58
CA THR A 59 3.95 -9.81 3.82
C THR A 59 4.87 -9.46 2.66
N GLN A 60 6.18 -9.67 2.85
CA GLN A 60 7.13 -9.47 1.76
C GLN A 60 6.79 -10.33 0.55
N ASP A 61 6.37 -11.57 0.80
CA ASP A 61 6.06 -12.47 -0.31
C ASP A 61 4.84 -11.99 -1.09
N MET A 62 3.83 -11.52 -0.38
CA MET A 62 2.66 -10.96 -1.05
C MET A 62 3.02 -9.76 -1.91
N VAL A 63 3.87 -8.88 -1.38
CA VAL A 63 4.30 -7.71 -2.13
C VAL A 63 5.12 -8.14 -3.36
N ARG A 64 5.97 -9.14 -3.18
CA ARG A 64 6.77 -9.64 -4.30
C ARG A 64 5.89 -10.10 -5.45
N LYS A 65 4.77 -10.75 -5.12
CA LYS A 65 3.85 -11.24 -6.14
C LYS A 65 3.03 -10.12 -6.78
N LEU A 66 2.73 -9.08 -6.03
CA LEU A 66 1.97 -7.95 -6.55
C LEU A 66 2.81 -7.04 -7.42
N LEU A 67 4.07 -6.92 -7.12
CA LEU A 67 4.92 -5.91 -7.75
C LEU A 67 4.94 -6.00 -9.28
N PRO A 68 5.11 -7.19 -9.87
CA PRO A 68 5.11 -7.27 -11.34
C PRO A 68 3.80 -6.82 -11.96
N LEU A 69 2.67 -7.05 -11.27
CA LEU A 69 1.38 -6.62 -11.78
C LEU A 69 1.27 -5.11 -11.76
N LEU A 70 1.75 -4.51 -10.68
CA LEU A 70 1.75 -3.05 -10.58
C LEU A 70 2.68 -2.43 -11.61
N GLN A 71 3.83 -3.03 -11.81
CA GLN A 71 4.80 -2.54 -12.79
C GLN A 71 4.22 -2.61 -14.21
N ALA A 72 3.58 -3.74 -14.53
CA ALA A 72 2.97 -3.88 -15.85
C ALA A 72 1.87 -2.84 -16.06
N PHE A 73 1.10 -2.55 -15.02
CA PHE A 73 0.08 -1.54 -15.12
C PHE A 73 0.66 -0.16 -15.42
N VAL A 74 1.75 0.17 -14.76
CA VAL A 74 2.42 1.45 -15.01
C VAL A 74 2.84 1.56 -16.47
N GLU A 75 3.34 0.46 -17.04
CA GLU A 75 3.89 0.48 -18.38
C GLU A 75 2.85 0.34 -19.48
N THR A 76 1.77 -0.36 -19.23
CA THR A 76 0.81 -0.70 -20.27
C THR A 76 -0.61 -0.23 -20.00
N GLY A 77 -0.90 0.15 -18.78
CA GLY A 77 -2.27 0.49 -18.38
C GLY A 77 -3.14 -0.73 -18.14
N LYS A 78 -2.54 -1.92 -18.12
CA LYS A 78 -3.29 -3.16 -17.95
C LYS A 78 -2.65 -4.04 -16.91
N ILE A 79 -3.48 -4.92 -16.34
CA ILE A 79 -2.98 -5.99 -15.49
C ILE A 79 -2.49 -7.10 -16.43
N VAL A 80 -1.24 -7.48 -16.27
CA VAL A 80 -0.65 -8.52 -17.13
C VAL A 80 -0.18 -9.65 -16.22
N TYR A 81 -0.73 -10.84 -16.44
CA TYR A 81 -0.38 -12.00 -15.64
C TYR A 81 0.74 -12.77 -16.30
N THR A 82 1.60 -13.33 -15.47
CA THR A 82 2.53 -14.32 -15.97
C THR A 82 1.82 -15.66 -15.98
N GLU A 83 2.29 -16.57 -16.81
CA GLU A 83 1.62 -17.85 -16.93
C GLU A 83 1.81 -18.75 -15.72
N THR A 84 2.68 -18.38 -14.82
CA THR A 84 2.96 -19.17 -13.65
C THR A 84 2.15 -18.77 -12.44
N ILE A 85 1.25 -17.88 -12.60
CA ILE A 85 0.41 -17.45 -11.50
C ILE A 85 -0.48 -18.58 -10.99
#